data_31e5cbd3e9c9cddf16ec37475ad14c16
#
_entry.id   31e5cbd3e9c9cddf16ec37475ad14c16
#
_cell.length_a   1.000
_cell.length_b   1.000
_cell.length_c   1.000
_cell.angle_alpha   90.00
_cell.angle_beta   90.00
_cell.angle_gamma   90.00
#
_symmetry.space_group_name_H-M   'P 1'
#
loop_
_entity.id
_entity.type
_entity.pdbx_description
1 polymer ?
#
loop_
_entity_poly.entity_id
_entity_poly.type
_entity_poly.pdbx_seq_one_letter_code
_entity_poly.pdbx_strand_id
1 'polypeptide(L)'
;MKHRLNTLAAALAAAALCFAAGGAQAQSKIKVGFMLPYTGTYAALGNAIENGFKLYVQEQGGKLGGREIEYFKVDDESEPSKATDNVNKLIKRDNVDVVVGTVHSGVVMAMAKVAKDTNTLLVVPNAGAGAVTGPMCAPNIFRSSFSNWQPGYAMGKVAGERGAKKVVTITWKYAAGDESVEGFKEGLKAAGGEVVKDLTLPFPNVEFQALLTDIAASKPDAVYAFFAGGGAVKFVKDYAAA
;
A
#
# COMPACT_ATOMS: atom_id res chain seq x y z
N MET A 1 -24.93 70.59 -5.19
CA MET A 1 -24.31 69.64 -4.26
C MET A 1 -24.87 68.23 -4.38
N LYS A 2 -26.15 67.96 -4.57
CA LYS A 2 -26.77 66.62 -4.64
C LYS A 2 -26.23 65.73 -5.78
N HIS A 3 -25.92 66.26 -6.98
CA HIS A 3 -25.40 65.49 -8.09
C HIS A 3 -23.97 64.94 -7.87
N ARG A 4 -23.13 65.65 -7.15
CA ARG A 4 -21.75 65.21 -6.86
C ARG A 4 -21.70 64.08 -5.81
N LEU A 5 -22.67 64.04 -4.86
CA LEU A 5 -22.78 62.96 -3.90
C LEU A 5 -23.21 61.66 -4.57
N ASN A 6 -24.14 61.72 -5.51
CA ASN A 6 -24.62 60.50 -6.20
C ASN A 6 -23.55 59.89 -7.11
N THR A 7 -22.69 60.69 -7.74
CA THR A 7 -21.57 60.17 -8.57
C THR A 7 -20.46 59.55 -7.71
N LEU A 8 -20.20 60.08 -6.54
CA LEU A 8 -19.23 59.46 -5.61
C LEU A 8 -19.75 58.13 -5.05
N ALA A 9 -21.04 58.04 -4.71
CA ALA A 9 -21.65 56.80 -4.21
C ALA A 9 -21.67 55.70 -5.30
N ALA A 10 -21.96 56.08 -6.57
CA ALA A 10 -21.89 55.12 -7.69
C ALA A 10 -20.48 54.65 -8.00
N ALA A 11 -19.45 55.48 -7.87
CA ALA A 11 -18.07 55.12 -8.07
C ALA A 11 -17.55 54.18 -6.95
N LEU A 12 -17.96 54.41 -5.70
CA LEU A 12 -17.63 53.52 -4.58
C LEU A 12 -18.31 52.16 -4.66
N ALA A 13 -19.56 52.11 -5.14
CA ALA A 13 -20.28 50.87 -5.37
C ALA A 13 -19.67 50.06 -6.53
N ALA A 14 -19.22 50.69 -7.62
CA ALA A 14 -18.54 50.05 -8.72
C ALA A 14 -17.15 49.52 -8.31
N ALA A 15 -16.40 50.27 -7.49
CA ALA A 15 -15.11 49.79 -6.93
C ALA A 15 -15.29 48.61 -5.99
N ALA A 16 -16.32 48.56 -5.15
CA ALA A 16 -16.64 47.44 -4.28
C ALA A 16 -17.03 46.17 -5.08
N LEU A 17 -17.73 46.30 -6.18
CA LEU A 17 -18.06 45.19 -7.08
C LEU A 17 -16.83 44.64 -7.82
N CYS A 18 -15.85 45.46 -8.17
CA CYS A 18 -14.59 45.04 -8.78
C CYS A 18 -13.70 44.27 -7.76
N PHE A 19 -13.71 44.65 -6.48
CA PHE A 19 -13.02 43.90 -5.42
C PHE A 19 -13.68 42.57 -5.10
N ALA A 20 -15.01 42.45 -5.23
CA ALA A 20 -15.72 41.18 -5.01
C ALA A 20 -15.55 40.18 -6.17
N ALA A 21 -15.27 40.67 -7.40
CA ALA A 21 -15.02 39.83 -8.57
C ALA A 21 -13.57 39.28 -8.63
N GLY A 22 -12.66 39.77 -7.79
CA GLY A 22 -11.21 39.47 -7.81
C GLY A 22 -10.76 38.21 -7.07
N GLY A 23 -11.63 37.25 -6.72
CA GLY A 23 -11.25 36.21 -5.77
C GLY A 23 -11.63 34.76 -6.08
N ALA A 24 -12.18 34.44 -7.21
CA ALA A 24 -12.36 33.05 -7.60
C ALA A 24 -11.08 32.53 -8.33
N GLN A 25 -9.94 32.55 -7.67
CA GLN A 25 -8.82 31.73 -8.14
C GLN A 25 -9.30 30.29 -8.11
N ALA A 26 -9.48 29.69 -9.29
CA ALA A 26 -9.76 28.27 -9.40
C ALA A 26 -8.66 27.51 -8.61
N GLN A 27 -9.04 26.96 -7.48
CA GLN A 27 -8.09 26.23 -6.64
C GLN A 27 -7.52 25.09 -7.48
N SER A 28 -6.18 25.04 -7.61
CA SER A 28 -5.49 24.01 -8.42
C SER A 28 -5.95 22.61 -7.99
N LYS A 29 -6.11 21.68 -8.94
CA LYS A 29 -6.44 20.29 -8.65
C LYS A 29 -5.40 19.65 -7.74
N ILE A 30 -5.82 18.68 -6.95
CA ILE A 30 -4.89 17.80 -6.24
C ILE A 30 -4.43 16.75 -7.23
N LYS A 31 -3.13 16.62 -7.42
CA LYS A 31 -2.53 15.60 -8.29
C LYS A 31 -2.21 14.37 -7.48
N VAL A 32 -2.91 13.27 -7.75
CA VAL A 32 -2.72 11.97 -7.09
C VAL A 32 -2.02 11.01 -8.03
N GLY A 33 -0.83 10.55 -7.66
CA GLY A 33 -0.07 9.54 -8.37
C GLY A 33 -0.30 8.16 -7.78
N PHE A 34 -0.97 7.27 -8.51
CA PHE A 34 -1.04 5.86 -8.15
C PHE A 34 0.17 5.12 -8.69
N MET A 35 0.94 4.50 -7.80
CA MET A 35 1.96 3.51 -8.13
C MET A 35 1.56 2.18 -7.50
N LEU A 36 0.85 1.38 -8.27
CA LEU A 36 0.18 0.15 -7.84
C LEU A 36 0.45 -0.97 -8.85
N PRO A 37 0.39 -2.24 -8.44
CA PRO A 37 0.46 -3.34 -9.39
C PRO A 37 -0.85 -3.44 -10.18
N TYR A 38 -0.80 -3.16 -11.46
CA TYR A 38 -1.94 -3.32 -12.37
C TYR A 38 -1.83 -4.60 -13.21
N THR A 39 -0.65 -5.21 -13.21
CA THR A 39 -0.36 -6.50 -13.86
C THR A 39 0.22 -7.51 -12.87
N GLY A 40 0.33 -8.76 -13.27
CA GLY A 40 0.92 -9.83 -12.48
C GLY A 40 0.08 -10.33 -11.32
N THR A 41 0.71 -11.00 -10.36
CA THR A 41 0.04 -11.73 -9.28
C THR A 41 -0.75 -10.83 -8.32
N TYR A 42 -0.38 -9.55 -8.20
CA TYR A 42 -1.03 -8.57 -7.32
C TYR A 42 -2.01 -7.62 -8.02
N ALA A 43 -2.28 -7.81 -9.31
CA ALA A 43 -3.14 -6.91 -10.09
C ALA A 43 -4.53 -6.68 -9.46
N ALA A 44 -5.16 -7.72 -8.94
CA ALA A 44 -6.46 -7.61 -8.28
C ALA A 44 -6.41 -6.69 -7.04
N LEU A 45 -5.30 -6.73 -6.28
CA LEU A 45 -5.10 -5.89 -5.11
C LEU A 45 -4.87 -4.43 -5.49
N GLY A 46 -4.02 -4.18 -6.50
CA GLY A 46 -3.77 -2.83 -7.02
C GLY A 46 -5.05 -2.15 -7.51
N ASN A 47 -5.85 -2.86 -8.30
CA ASN A 47 -7.13 -2.35 -8.77
C ASN A 47 -8.13 -2.08 -7.62
N ALA A 48 -8.19 -2.98 -6.63
CA ALA A 48 -9.06 -2.78 -5.46
C ALA A 48 -8.68 -1.54 -4.65
N ILE A 49 -7.39 -1.27 -4.46
CA ILE A 49 -6.88 -0.08 -3.77
C ILE A 49 -7.30 1.19 -4.51
N GLU A 50 -7.06 1.27 -5.83
CA GLU A 50 -7.47 2.41 -6.63
C GLU A 50 -8.98 2.63 -6.58
N ASN A 51 -9.76 1.56 -6.73
CA ASN A 51 -11.22 1.63 -6.69
C ASN A 51 -11.72 2.12 -5.33
N GLY A 52 -11.15 1.64 -4.22
CA GLY A 52 -11.49 2.10 -2.88
C GLY A 52 -11.19 3.59 -2.67
N PHE A 53 -10.03 4.07 -3.13
CA PHE A 53 -9.70 5.49 -3.10
C PHE A 53 -10.70 6.33 -3.91
N LYS A 54 -10.97 5.93 -5.15
CA LYS A 54 -11.90 6.63 -6.04
C LYS A 54 -13.32 6.62 -5.53
N LEU A 55 -13.76 5.53 -4.91
CA LEU A 55 -15.08 5.43 -4.28
C LEU A 55 -15.23 6.49 -3.19
N TYR A 56 -14.25 6.59 -2.27
CA TYR A 56 -14.28 7.63 -1.24
C TYR A 56 -14.33 9.04 -1.83
N VAL A 57 -13.52 9.31 -2.85
CA VAL A 57 -13.57 10.62 -3.54
C VAL A 57 -14.95 10.89 -4.15
N GLN A 58 -15.57 9.89 -4.76
CA GLN A 58 -16.91 10.00 -5.30
C GLN A 58 -17.96 10.33 -4.23
N GLU A 59 -17.88 9.67 -3.05
CA GLU A 59 -18.74 9.95 -1.90
C GLU A 59 -18.56 11.38 -1.38
N GLN A 60 -17.37 11.97 -1.56
CA GLN A 60 -17.08 13.37 -1.23
C GLN A 60 -17.45 14.35 -2.37
N GLY A 61 -18.29 13.93 -3.33
CA GLY A 61 -18.70 14.77 -4.44
C GLY A 61 -17.61 15.02 -5.49
N GLY A 62 -16.65 14.11 -5.64
CA GLY A 62 -15.56 14.19 -6.61
C GLY A 62 -14.40 15.10 -6.19
N LYS A 63 -14.35 15.53 -4.94
CA LYS A 63 -13.37 16.48 -4.40
C LYS A 63 -12.77 16.01 -3.09
N LEU A 64 -11.54 16.44 -2.80
CA LEU A 64 -10.93 16.35 -1.48
C LEU A 64 -10.53 17.75 -1.01
N GLY A 65 -10.92 18.14 0.20
CA GLY A 65 -10.67 19.49 0.72
C GLY A 65 -11.21 20.60 -0.20
N GLY A 66 -12.33 20.37 -0.90
CA GLY A 66 -12.93 21.30 -1.84
C GLY A 66 -12.28 21.36 -3.22
N ARG A 67 -11.18 20.64 -3.46
CA ARG A 67 -10.40 20.63 -4.71
C ARG A 67 -10.72 19.41 -5.56
N GLU A 68 -10.82 19.57 -6.87
CA GLU A 68 -10.89 18.47 -7.83
C GLU A 68 -9.58 17.68 -7.85
N ILE A 69 -9.64 16.42 -8.32
CA ILE A 69 -8.49 15.53 -8.37
C ILE A 69 -8.10 15.26 -9.82
N GLU A 70 -6.79 15.25 -10.06
CA GLU A 70 -6.17 14.78 -11.28
C GLU A 70 -5.36 13.50 -10.96
N TYR A 71 -5.60 12.42 -11.70
CA TYR A 71 -5.00 11.12 -11.44
C TYR A 71 -3.90 10.79 -12.43
N PHE A 72 -2.78 10.33 -11.90
CA PHE A 72 -1.65 9.76 -12.65
C PHE A 72 -1.46 8.30 -12.23
N LYS A 73 -1.11 7.43 -13.17
CA LYS A 73 -0.98 5.99 -12.91
C LYS A 73 0.33 5.45 -13.45
N VAL A 74 0.98 4.61 -12.63
CA VAL A 74 2.13 3.81 -13.03
C VAL A 74 1.93 2.39 -12.52
N ASP A 75 2.07 1.41 -13.40
CA ASP A 75 2.14 0.00 -13.00
C ASP A 75 3.51 -0.27 -12.38
N ASP A 76 3.53 -0.73 -11.14
CA ASP A 76 4.77 -1.09 -10.47
C ASP A 76 5.23 -2.51 -10.78
N GLU A 77 4.38 -3.30 -11.45
CA GLU A 77 4.62 -4.69 -11.84
C GLU A 77 5.13 -5.58 -10.68
N SER A 78 5.06 -5.09 -9.44
CA SER A 78 5.68 -5.68 -8.24
C SER A 78 7.21 -5.84 -8.35
N GLU A 79 7.87 -4.98 -9.15
CA GLU A 79 9.29 -5.02 -9.45
C GLU A 79 10.10 -3.95 -8.70
N PRO A 80 10.81 -4.29 -7.61
CA PRO A 80 11.61 -3.34 -6.84
C PRO A 80 12.68 -2.62 -7.66
N SER A 81 13.26 -3.27 -8.66
CA SER A 81 14.30 -2.71 -9.54
C SER A 81 13.81 -1.51 -10.36
N LYS A 82 12.51 -1.46 -10.69
CA LYS A 82 11.87 -0.36 -11.44
C LYS A 82 11.29 0.73 -10.54
N ALA A 83 11.18 0.47 -9.23
CA ALA A 83 10.40 1.30 -8.32
C ALA A 83 10.90 2.74 -8.23
N THR A 84 12.23 2.94 -8.15
CA THR A 84 12.83 4.27 -8.06
C THR A 84 12.51 5.12 -9.30
N ASP A 85 12.64 4.56 -10.50
CA ASP A 85 12.37 5.27 -11.75
C ASP A 85 10.87 5.57 -11.88
N ASN A 86 10.03 4.62 -11.51
CA ASN A 86 8.58 4.76 -11.59
C ASN A 86 8.05 5.85 -10.65
N VAL A 87 8.50 5.88 -9.40
CA VAL A 87 8.09 6.94 -8.46
C VAL A 87 8.64 8.30 -8.86
N ASN A 88 9.85 8.38 -9.42
CA ASN A 88 10.41 9.62 -9.94
C ASN A 88 9.61 10.17 -11.14
N LYS A 89 9.01 9.31 -12.00
CA LYS A 89 8.10 9.77 -13.05
C LYS A 89 6.92 10.53 -12.45
N LEU A 90 6.26 9.98 -11.44
CA LEU A 90 5.13 10.64 -10.77
C LEU A 90 5.54 11.95 -10.10
N ILE A 91 6.66 11.95 -9.36
CA ILE A 91 7.08 13.09 -8.57
C ILE A 91 7.69 14.20 -9.43
N LYS A 92 8.65 13.86 -10.30
CA LYS A 92 9.47 14.86 -11.03
C LYS A 92 8.87 15.25 -12.37
N ARG A 93 8.25 14.33 -13.11
CA ARG A 93 7.64 14.61 -14.42
C ARG A 93 6.21 15.13 -14.26
N ASP A 94 5.40 14.42 -13.47
CA ASP A 94 3.97 14.71 -13.36
C ASP A 94 3.65 15.70 -12.23
N ASN A 95 4.62 15.97 -11.35
CA ASN A 95 4.53 16.87 -10.20
C ASN A 95 3.31 16.56 -9.33
N VAL A 96 3.15 15.29 -8.93
CA VAL A 96 2.05 14.87 -8.06
C VAL A 96 2.20 15.42 -6.65
N ASP A 97 1.09 15.80 -6.01
CA ASP A 97 1.05 16.28 -4.62
C ASP A 97 1.15 15.11 -3.63
N VAL A 98 0.64 13.93 -4.02
CA VAL A 98 0.65 12.73 -3.20
C VAL A 98 0.86 11.49 -4.06
N VAL A 99 1.68 10.57 -3.58
CA VAL A 99 1.83 9.22 -4.14
C VAL A 99 1.07 8.24 -3.27
N VAL A 100 0.22 7.43 -3.89
CA VAL A 100 -0.52 6.33 -3.23
C VAL A 100 -0.02 5.00 -3.80
N GLY A 101 0.48 4.14 -2.97
CA GLY A 101 1.00 2.82 -3.37
C GLY A 101 1.78 2.18 -2.23
N THR A 102 2.06 0.98 -2.28
CA THR A 102 1.89 -0.11 -3.23
C THR A 102 1.46 -1.38 -2.48
N VAL A 103 1.61 -2.56 -3.08
CA VAL A 103 1.38 -3.88 -2.43
C VAL A 103 2.70 -4.55 -2.05
N HIS A 104 3.70 -4.55 -2.95
CA HIS A 104 4.96 -5.26 -2.74
C HIS A 104 5.92 -4.51 -1.80
N SER A 105 6.38 -5.19 -0.72
CA SER A 105 7.23 -4.57 0.31
C SER A 105 8.57 -4.04 -0.22
N GLY A 106 9.19 -4.71 -1.18
CA GLY A 106 10.43 -4.21 -1.80
C GLY A 106 10.20 -2.93 -2.61
N VAL A 107 9.06 -2.82 -3.29
CA VAL A 107 8.68 -1.63 -4.06
C VAL A 107 8.45 -0.44 -3.12
N VAL A 108 7.71 -0.61 -2.02
CA VAL A 108 7.44 0.49 -1.08
C VAL A 108 8.69 1.01 -0.41
N MET A 109 9.69 0.17 -0.12
CA MET A 109 10.95 0.63 0.46
C MET A 109 11.70 1.58 -0.50
N ALA A 110 11.71 1.27 -1.80
CA ALA A 110 12.28 2.17 -2.80
C ALA A 110 11.46 3.47 -2.96
N MET A 111 10.12 3.38 -2.96
CA MET A 111 9.22 4.55 -2.97
C MET A 111 9.47 5.46 -1.76
N ALA A 112 9.55 4.87 -0.57
CA ALA A 112 9.76 5.60 0.69
C ALA A 112 11.06 6.41 0.69
N LYS A 113 12.15 5.84 0.13
CA LYS A 113 13.41 6.56 -0.01
C LYS A 113 13.23 7.83 -0.86
N VAL A 114 12.64 7.70 -2.05
CA VAL A 114 12.44 8.85 -2.95
C VAL A 114 11.47 9.86 -2.35
N ALA A 115 10.36 9.41 -1.75
CA ALA A 115 9.38 10.29 -1.12
C ALA A 115 10.00 11.10 0.03
N LYS A 116 10.85 10.47 0.85
CA LYS A 116 11.60 11.13 1.92
C LYS A 116 12.55 12.21 1.35
N ASP A 117 13.34 11.86 0.32
CA ASP A 117 14.33 12.76 -0.28
C ASP A 117 13.68 13.96 -1.00
N THR A 118 12.47 13.81 -1.50
CA THR A 118 11.71 14.86 -2.23
C THR A 118 10.67 15.55 -1.37
N ASN A 119 10.50 15.15 -0.12
CA ASN A 119 9.42 15.61 0.78
C ASN A 119 8.02 15.47 0.17
N THR A 120 7.80 14.45 -0.67
CA THR A 120 6.49 14.16 -1.27
C THR A 120 5.66 13.31 -0.33
N LEU A 121 4.38 13.63 -0.14
CA LEU A 121 3.48 12.81 0.66
C LEU A 121 3.33 11.41 0.05
N LEU A 122 3.61 10.38 0.84
CA LEU A 122 3.42 8.98 0.48
C LEU A 122 2.39 8.32 1.41
N VAL A 123 1.32 7.82 0.83
CA VAL A 123 0.32 7.00 1.53
C VAL A 123 0.46 5.55 1.07
N VAL A 124 0.74 4.65 2.02
CA VAL A 124 0.96 3.22 1.78
C VAL A 124 -0.27 2.44 2.23
N PRO A 125 -1.14 2.02 1.30
CA PRO A 125 -2.42 1.40 1.65
C PRO A 125 -2.34 -0.10 1.98
N ASN A 126 -1.27 -0.78 1.57
CA ASN A 126 -1.19 -2.24 1.73
C ASN A 126 0.21 -2.75 2.10
N ALA A 127 1.29 -2.33 1.42
CA ALA A 127 2.63 -2.88 1.65
C ALA A 127 3.05 -2.75 3.12
N GLY A 128 3.29 -3.89 3.77
CA GLY A 128 3.47 -4.00 5.22
C GLY A 128 4.91 -3.93 5.71
N ALA A 129 5.89 -3.53 4.87
CA ALA A 129 7.30 -3.49 5.27
C ALA A 129 7.52 -2.70 6.57
N GLY A 130 8.00 -3.35 7.60
CA GLY A 130 8.27 -2.77 8.92
C GLY A 130 9.25 -1.60 8.86
N ALA A 131 10.23 -1.69 7.95
CA ALA A 131 11.24 -0.65 7.74
C ALA A 131 10.63 0.72 7.43
N VAL A 132 9.52 0.80 6.70
CA VAL A 132 8.91 2.06 6.23
C VAL A 132 8.41 2.92 7.40
N THR A 133 7.89 2.31 8.45
CA THR A 133 7.42 3.01 9.67
C THR A 133 8.38 2.84 10.85
N GLY A 134 9.52 2.19 10.63
CA GLY A 134 10.65 2.03 11.56
C GLY A 134 11.85 2.87 11.11
N PRO A 135 12.98 2.25 10.74
CA PRO A 135 14.23 2.97 10.45
C PRO A 135 14.14 3.94 9.25
N MET A 136 13.19 3.74 8.33
CA MET A 136 12.97 4.61 7.18
C MET A 136 11.86 5.65 7.41
N CYS A 137 11.27 5.72 8.60
CA CYS A 137 10.16 6.63 8.86
C CYS A 137 10.51 8.10 8.54
N ALA A 138 9.52 8.83 8.06
CA ALA A 138 9.62 10.25 7.76
C ALA A 138 8.26 10.93 7.95
N PRO A 139 8.21 12.24 8.23
CA PRO A 139 6.97 12.95 8.56
C PRO A 139 5.95 13.00 7.41
N ASN A 140 6.38 12.67 6.20
CA ASN A 140 5.57 12.66 4.97
C ASN A 140 5.23 11.24 4.48
N ILE A 141 5.46 10.19 5.28
CA ILE A 141 5.19 8.80 4.92
C ILE A 141 4.21 8.19 5.92
N PHE A 142 3.06 7.72 5.43
CA PHE A 142 2.00 7.13 6.24
C PHE A 142 1.59 5.78 5.70
N ARG A 143 1.56 4.75 6.56
CA ARG A 143 0.94 3.47 6.25
C ARG A 143 -0.45 3.41 6.91
N SER A 144 -1.50 3.22 6.10
CA SER A 144 -2.88 3.09 6.57
C SER A 144 -3.32 1.63 6.81
N SER A 145 -2.38 0.70 6.74
CA SER A 145 -2.58 -0.74 6.87
C SER A 145 -1.71 -1.32 8.00
N PHE A 146 -1.72 -2.64 8.17
CA PHE A 146 -0.90 -3.38 9.14
C PHE A 146 0.56 -3.53 8.67
N SER A 147 1.47 -3.88 9.59
CA SER A 147 2.79 -4.40 9.22
C SER A 147 2.71 -5.89 8.88
N ASN A 148 3.66 -6.41 8.09
CA ASN A 148 3.70 -7.85 7.77
C ASN A 148 3.83 -8.73 9.01
N TRP A 149 4.51 -8.25 10.05
CA TRP A 149 4.70 -8.95 11.31
C TRP A 149 3.39 -9.15 12.09
N GLN A 150 2.49 -8.15 12.12
CA GLN A 150 1.28 -8.17 12.94
C GLN A 150 0.35 -9.37 12.67
N PRO A 151 -0.11 -9.64 11.43
CA PRO A 151 -0.94 -10.81 11.17
C PRO A 151 -0.18 -12.11 11.36
N GLY A 152 1.12 -12.14 11.10
CA GLY A 152 1.97 -13.29 11.38
C GLY A 152 1.93 -13.65 12.86
N TYR A 153 2.21 -12.69 13.75
CA TYR A 153 2.18 -12.88 15.20
C TYR A 153 0.81 -13.37 15.70
N ALA A 154 -0.25 -12.70 15.26
CA ALA A 154 -1.61 -13.10 15.64
C ALA A 154 -1.94 -14.53 15.23
N MET A 155 -1.58 -14.92 14.00
CA MET A 155 -1.80 -16.29 13.52
C MET A 155 -0.95 -17.33 14.25
N GLY A 156 0.27 -16.98 14.62
CA GLY A 156 1.12 -17.84 15.46
C GLY A 156 0.49 -18.12 16.82
N LYS A 157 -0.02 -17.08 17.47
CA LYS A 157 -0.78 -17.21 18.73
C LYS A 157 -1.99 -18.13 18.57
N VAL A 158 -2.82 -17.87 17.57
CA VAL A 158 -4.03 -18.68 17.30
C VAL A 158 -3.68 -20.13 17.00
N ALA A 159 -2.64 -20.40 16.21
CA ALA A 159 -2.22 -21.75 15.89
C ALA A 159 -1.80 -22.53 17.18
N GLY A 160 -0.99 -21.93 18.02
CA GLY A 160 -0.57 -22.55 19.27
C GLY A 160 -1.71 -22.75 20.28
N GLU A 161 -2.61 -21.77 20.42
CA GLU A 161 -3.81 -21.86 21.26
C GLU A 161 -4.78 -22.96 20.79
N ARG A 162 -4.79 -23.25 19.48
CA ARG A 162 -5.54 -24.39 18.89
C ARG A 162 -4.80 -25.72 19.00
N GLY A 163 -3.66 -25.76 19.64
CA GLY A 163 -2.91 -26.99 19.94
C GLY A 163 -1.82 -27.37 18.94
N ALA A 164 -1.55 -26.53 17.92
CA ALA A 164 -0.44 -26.80 17.01
C ALA A 164 0.90 -26.67 17.74
N LYS A 165 1.69 -27.75 17.75
CA LYS A 165 3.01 -27.82 18.39
C LYS A 165 4.14 -27.79 17.39
N LYS A 166 3.98 -28.45 16.25
CA LYS A 166 4.97 -28.54 15.17
C LYS A 166 4.38 -27.97 13.89
N VAL A 167 4.88 -26.81 13.47
CA VAL A 167 4.36 -26.11 12.30
C VAL A 167 5.43 -25.99 11.22
N VAL A 168 5.04 -26.15 9.96
CA VAL A 168 5.87 -25.82 8.81
C VAL A 168 5.42 -24.46 8.28
N THR A 169 6.36 -23.58 7.94
CA THR A 169 6.04 -22.33 7.24
C THR A 169 6.38 -22.43 5.76
N ILE A 170 5.59 -21.75 4.91
CA ILE A 170 5.87 -21.63 3.48
C ILE A 170 5.54 -20.22 3.00
N THR A 171 6.48 -19.58 2.29
CA THR A 171 6.30 -18.20 1.80
C THR A 171 7.18 -17.90 0.59
N TRP A 172 6.89 -16.80 -0.11
CA TRP A 172 7.86 -16.21 -1.02
C TRP A 172 9.03 -15.58 -0.25
N LYS A 173 10.23 -15.77 -0.79
CA LYS A 173 11.48 -15.20 -0.25
C LYS A 173 11.61 -13.72 -0.60
N TYR A 174 11.06 -12.86 0.22
CA TYR A 174 11.17 -11.40 0.14
C TYR A 174 10.73 -10.77 1.48
N ALA A 175 10.90 -9.46 1.66
CA ALA A 175 10.70 -8.80 2.96
C ALA A 175 9.34 -9.13 3.63
N ALA A 176 8.23 -9.14 2.87
CA ALA A 176 6.93 -9.44 3.48
C ALA A 176 6.82 -10.89 3.96
N GLY A 177 7.36 -11.84 3.22
CA GLY A 177 7.39 -13.24 3.63
C GLY A 177 8.24 -13.44 4.88
N ASP A 178 9.44 -12.88 4.89
CA ASP A 178 10.38 -13.00 6.01
C ASP A 178 9.78 -12.38 7.29
N GLU A 179 9.29 -11.14 7.25
CA GLU A 179 8.67 -10.46 8.38
C GLU A 179 7.41 -11.17 8.89
N SER A 180 6.61 -11.73 7.98
CA SER A 180 5.38 -12.47 8.33
C SER A 180 5.70 -13.78 9.06
N VAL A 181 6.69 -14.51 8.58
CA VAL A 181 7.16 -15.75 9.22
C VAL A 181 7.83 -15.46 10.55
N GLU A 182 8.61 -14.38 10.67
CA GLU A 182 9.19 -13.95 11.95
C GLU A 182 8.10 -13.70 12.99
N GLY A 183 7.08 -12.89 12.65
CA GLY A 183 5.94 -12.66 13.54
C GLY A 183 5.22 -13.94 13.91
N PHE A 184 4.99 -14.84 12.94
CA PHE A 184 4.36 -16.13 13.20
C PHE A 184 5.16 -16.99 14.20
N LYS A 185 6.47 -17.08 14.02
CA LYS A 185 7.36 -17.83 14.94
C LYS A 185 7.29 -17.29 16.36
N GLU A 186 7.33 -15.96 16.51
CA GLU A 186 7.24 -15.33 17.83
C GLU A 186 5.88 -15.62 18.49
N GLY A 187 4.78 -15.45 17.75
CA GLY A 187 3.43 -15.74 18.26
C GLY A 187 3.23 -17.20 18.63
N LEU A 188 3.68 -18.14 17.78
CA LEU A 188 3.60 -19.56 18.00
C LEU A 188 4.41 -20.00 19.23
N LYS A 189 5.65 -19.50 19.37
CA LYS A 189 6.51 -19.74 20.51
C LYS A 189 5.89 -19.25 21.82
N ALA A 190 5.26 -18.05 21.80
CA ALA A 190 4.55 -17.51 22.95
C ALA A 190 3.34 -18.35 23.37
N ALA A 191 2.80 -19.20 22.47
CA ALA A 191 1.72 -20.14 22.74
C ALA A 191 2.20 -21.60 22.91
N GLY A 192 3.52 -21.82 23.02
CA GLY A 192 4.13 -23.13 23.33
C GLY A 192 4.24 -24.09 22.16
N GLY A 193 4.26 -23.60 20.92
CA GLY A 193 4.58 -24.36 19.71
C GLY A 193 5.92 -23.91 19.09
N GLU A 194 6.35 -24.59 18.05
CA GLU A 194 7.59 -24.30 17.32
C GLU A 194 7.43 -24.49 15.80
N VAL A 195 8.17 -23.73 15.03
CA VAL A 195 8.32 -23.96 13.60
C VAL A 195 9.46 -24.96 13.39
N VAL A 196 9.13 -26.11 12.82
CA VAL A 196 10.08 -27.20 12.59
C VAL A 196 10.77 -27.15 11.24
N LYS A 197 10.17 -26.41 10.28
CA LYS A 197 10.74 -26.25 8.94
C LYS A 197 10.22 -24.95 8.30
N ASP A 198 11.13 -24.20 7.67
CA ASP A 198 10.81 -23.05 6.84
C ASP A 198 11.02 -23.39 5.36
N LEU A 199 9.99 -23.22 4.57
CA LEU A 199 10.03 -23.43 3.12
C LEU A 199 9.86 -22.10 2.40
N THR A 200 10.68 -21.85 1.39
CA THR A 200 10.60 -20.63 0.60
C THR A 200 10.76 -20.90 -0.88
N LEU A 201 10.18 -20.03 -1.70
CA LEU A 201 10.40 -19.99 -3.15
C LEU A 201 10.55 -18.53 -3.59
N PRO A 202 11.27 -18.26 -4.69
CA PRO A 202 11.42 -16.89 -5.20
C PRO A 202 10.07 -16.29 -5.58
N PHE A 203 9.88 -14.99 -5.28
CA PHE A 203 8.71 -14.23 -5.76
C PHE A 203 8.85 -13.98 -7.28
N PRO A 204 7.81 -14.10 -8.10
CA PRO A 204 6.45 -14.58 -7.82
C PRO A 204 6.21 -16.05 -8.21
N ASN A 205 7.19 -16.94 -8.05
CA ASN A 205 7.11 -18.35 -8.45
C ASN A 205 5.91 -19.03 -7.73
N VAL A 206 5.20 -19.88 -8.46
CA VAL A 206 4.01 -20.61 -7.98
C VAL A 206 4.09 -22.12 -8.22
N GLU A 207 5.30 -22.66 -8.36
CA GLU A 207 5.54 -24.09 -8.49
C GLU A 207 5.71 -24.72 -7.10
N PHE A 208 4.57 -25.12 -6.51
CA PHE A 208 4.52 -25.60 -5.12
C PHE A 208 4.75 -27.09 -4.93
N GLN A 209 4.66 -27.91 -5.98
CA GLN A 209 4.58 -29.37 -5.85
C GLN A 209 5.69 -29.99 -5.00
N ALA A 210 6.95 -29.63 -5.23
CA ALA A 210 8.08 -30.16 -4.44
C ALA A 210 7.98 -29.77 -2.96
N LEU A 211 7.56 -28.53 -2.68
CA LEU A 211 7.41 -28.05 -1.30
C LEU A 211 6.20 -28.68 -0.60
N LEU A 212 5.13 -28.99 -1.32
CA LEU A 212 3.99 -29.74 -0.79
C LEU A 212 4.37 -31.15 -0.41
N THR A 213 5.20 -31.83 -1.22
CA THR A 213 5.77 -33.15 -0.87
C THR A 213 6.61 -33.08 0.41
N ASP A 214 7.41 -32.02 0.58
CA ASP A 214 8.21 -31.77 1.77
C ASP A 214 7.34 -31.51 3.01
N ILE A 215 6.23 -30.78 2.86
CA ILE A 215 5.24 -30.54 3.91
C ILE A 215 4.64 -31.90 4.36
N ALA A 216 4.16 -32.69 3.41
CA ALA A 216 3.55 -33.99 3.68
C ALA A 216 4.52 -34.93 4.42
N ALA A 217 5.79 -34.99 4.00
CA ALA A 217 6.83 -35.79 4.63
C ALA A 217 7.12 -35.34 6.07
N SER A 218 7.00 -34.04 6.37
CA SER A 218 7.26 -33.45 7.69
C SER A 218 6.15 -33.75 8.72
N LYS A 219 4.96 -34.15 8.28
CA LYS A 219 3.78 -34.44 9.11
C LYS A 219 3.54 -33.37 10.21
N PRO A 220 3.42 -32.08 9.84
CA PRO A 220 3.20 -31.04 10.82
C PRO A 220 1.76 -31.04 11.34
N ASP A 221 1.53 -30.45 12.53
CA ASP A 221 0.20 -30.23 13.07
C ASP A 221 -0.56 -29.16 12.28
N ALA A 222 0.18 -28.19 11.70
CA ALA A 222 -0.35 -27.13 10.88
C ALA A 222 0.69 -26.60 9.89
N VAL A 223 0.21 -25.91 8.86
CA VAL A 223 1.04 -25.17 7.90
C VAL A 223 0.67 -23.71 7.96
N TYR A 224 1.64 -22.85 8.16
CA TYR A 224 1.50 -21.41 7.98
C TYR A 224 1.99 -21.00 6.59
N ALA A 225 1.09 -20.45 5.79
CA ALA A 225 1.42 -20.00 4.44
C ALA A 225 1.21 -18.48 4.32
N PHE A 226 2.21 -17.78 3.77
CA PHE A 226 2.08 -16.36 3.43
C PHE A 226 2.25 -16.16 1.92
N PHE A 227 1.12 -16.09 1.24
CA PHE A 227 1.00 -15.72 -0.18
C PHE A 227 -0.13 -14.72 -0.34
N ALA A 228 -0.14 -13.98 -1.44
CA ALA A 228 -1.20 -13.02 -1.75
C ALA A 228 -1.55 -13.05 -3.24
N GLY A 229 -2.69 -12.43 -3.59
CA GLY A 229 -3.14 -12.35 -4.98
C GLY A 229 -3.33 -13.70 -5.64
N GLY A 230 -2.99 -13.79 -6.92
CA GLY A 230 -3.12 -15.03 -7.72
C GLY A 230 -2.32 -16.20 -7.18
N GLY A 231 -1.15 -15.95 -6.61
CA GLY A 231 -0.31 -16.97 -6.01
C GLY A 231 -0.94 -17.63 -4.79
N ALA A 232 -1.65 -16.87 -3.94
CA ALA A 232 -2.38 -17.43 -2.82
C ALA A 232 -3.50 -18.37 -3.28
N VAL A 233 -4.24 -17.97 -4.30
CA VAL A 233 -5.31 -18.80 -4.90
C VAL A 233 -4.75 -20.12 -5.42
N LYS A 234 -3.63 -20.07 -6.12
CA LYS A 234 -2.96 -21.28 -6.64
C LYS A 234 -2.47 -22.17 -5.50
N PHE A 235 -1.81 -21.58 -4.48
CA PHE A 235 -1.32 -22.34 -3.34
C PHE A 235 -2.44 -23.13 -2.64
N VAL A 236 -3.57 -22.48 -2.35
CA VAL A 236 -4.71 -23.15 -1.68
C VAL A 236 -5.26 -24.29 -2.51
N LYS A 237 -5.36 -24.12 -3.85
CA LYS A 237 -5.81 -25.20 -4.75
C LYS A 237 -4.84 -26.38 -4.78
N ASP A 238 -3.56 -26.10 -4.92
CA ASP A 238 -2.52 -27.15 -4.98
C ASP A 238 -2.41 -27.89 -3.64
N TYR A 239 -2.48 -27.13 -2.52
CA TYR A 239 -2.46 -27.70 -1.17
C TYR A 239 -3.65 -28.62 -0.88
N ALA A 240 -4.84 -28.24 -1.35
CA ALA A 240 -6.05 -29.05 -1.17
C ALA A 240 -6.05 -30.31 -2.06
N ALA A 241 -5.25 -30.33 -3.11
CA ALA A 241 -5.13 -31.47 -4.04
C ALA A 241 -4.00 -32.44 -3.67
N ALA A 242 -3.10 -32.06 -2.78
CA ALA A 242 -1.93 -32.85 -2.35
C ALA A 242 -2.21 -33.68 -1.10
#